data_7384baebd1e752a5a5f4afd9475c5b2e
#
_entry.id   7384baebd1e752a5a5f4afd9475c5b2e
#
_cell.length_a   1.000
_cell.length_b   1.000
_cell.length_c   1.000
_cell.angle_alpha   90.00
_cell.angle_beta   90.00
_cell.angle_gamma   90.00
#
_symmetry.space_group_name_H-M   'P 1'
#
loop_
_entity.id
_entity.type
_entity.pdbx_description
1 polymer ?
#
loop_
_entity_poly.entity_id
_entity_poly.type
_entity_poly.pdbx_seq_one_letter_code
_entity_poly.pdbx_strand_id
1 'polypeptide(L)'
;MLRMKVSLNPWTHRYHFFRGLLVQPVFALLFFLAPVFDVFRVDMIHSRLIFLRQSYPFEFRYMMWLPVAFYGGVILVGIVSVVWGRLFCGWVCPHNTLSEWTRPFRAVFGREEYGNGLKKLFRKFPAIKFFWQLLSFPLAIWITFKLSVLLSAYVVPMSWIQAQYASHHPHIALVWGNGLFALIGMFMLYCGHDFCRTSCPYGMLQAMSAYQEGKWMPMEVRFAGKSIEADCKTCTACQQICPVQIDPRKPENLIVGVHYGCFNCGECIDACKQVHEFKKEPGILNFRNAWQPRRLETAEPVNAS
;
A
#
# COMPACT_ATOMS: atom_id res chain seq x y z
N MET A 1 28.29 5.38 14.62
CA MET A 1 27.56 4.51 13.71
C MET A 1 27.08 5.31 12.51
N LEU A 2 27.70 5.15 11.35
CA LEU A 2 27.25 5.75 10.10
C LEU A 2 25.98 5.01 9.64
N ARG A 3 24.81 5.59 9.89
CA ARG A 3 23.54 5.15 9.27
C ARG A 3 23.67 5.42 7.77
N MET A 4 24.01 4.40 6.99
CA MET A 4 23.94 4.48 5.54
C MET A 4 22.47 4.67 5.17
N LYS A 5 22.08 5.85 4.71
CA LYS A 5 20.76 6.08 4.12
C LYS A 5 20.78 5.53 2.72
N VAL A 6 20.09 4.42 2.54
CA VAL A 6 19.84 3.85 1.21
C VAL A 6 18.75 4.67 0.55
N SER A 7 19.09 5.35 -0.52
CA SER A 7 18.15 6.02 -1.41
C SER A 7 18.06 5.17 -2.68
N LEU A 8 16.91 4.53 -2.90
CA LEU A 8 16.69 3.75 -4.12
C LEU A 8 16.54 4.69 -5.32
N ASN A 9 17.35 4.47 -6.34
CA ASN A 9 17.15 5.13 -7.61
C ASN A 9 16.09 4.36 -8.40
N PRO A 10 14.95 4.98 -8.78
CA PRO A 10 13.87 4.28 -9.48
C PRO A 10 14.31 3.66 -10.81
N TRP A 11 15.33 4.21 -11.44
CA TRP A 11 15.81 3.74 -12.76
C TRP A 11 16.73 2.52 -12.70
N THR A 12 17.36 2.25 -11.56
CA THR A 12 18.34 1.17 -11.40
C THR A 12 17.80 -0.03 -10.63
N HIS A 13 16.70 0.16 -9.87
CA HIS A 13 16.15 -0.87 -9.02
C HIS A 13 14.83 -1.41 -9.56
N ARG A 14 14.84 -2.71 -9.91
CA ARG A 14 13.76 -3.37 -10.65
C ARG A 14 12.41 -3.31 -9.94
N TYR A 15 12.35 -3.69 -8.68
CA TYR A 15 11.07 -3.73 -7.93
C TYR A 15 10.54 -2.34 -7.66
N HIS A 16 11.41 -1.43 -7.28
CA HIS A 16 11.03 -0.03 -7.05
C HIS A 16 10.52 0.64 -8.34
N PHE A 17 11.18 0.41 -9.47
CA PHE A 17 10.77 0.94 -10.77
C PHE A 17 9.41 0.39 -11.22
N PHE A 18 9.28 -0.95 -11.31
CA PHE A 18 8.04 -1.54 -11.82
C PHE A 18 6.85 -1.25 -10.91
N ARG A 19 7.03 -1.32 -9.60
CA ARG A 19 5.97 -1.07 -8.64
C ARG A 19 5.60 0.42 -8.58
N GLY A 20 6.55 1.27 -8.28
CA GLY A 20 6.31 2.68 -7.97
C GLY A 20 6.02 3.54 -9.20
N LEU A 21 6.59 3.23 -10.36
CA LEU A 21 6.44 4.05 -11.56
C LEU A 21 5.42 3.48 -12.56
N LEU A 22 5.21 2.18 -12.60
CA LEU A 22 4.34 1.57 -13.59
C LEU A 22 3.06 1.01 -12.96
N VAL A 23 3.18 0.04 -12.05
CA VAL A 23 2.01 -0.71 -11.56
C VAL A 23 1.11 0.15 -10.70
N GLN A 24 1.64 0.77 -9.66
CA GLN A 24 0.85 1.57 -8.72
C GLN A 24 0.15 2.77 -9.37
N PRO A 25 0.81 3.63 -10.19
CA PRO A 25 0.13 4.74 -10.85
C PRO A 25 -0.97 4.28 -11.81
N VAL A 26 -0.70 3.22 -12.60
CA VAL A 26 -1.68 2.71 -13.56
C VAL A 26 -2.93 2.18 -12.85
N PHE A 27 -2.76 1.35 -11.82
CA PHE A 27 -3.90 0.82 -11.07
C PHE A 27 -4.64 1.90 -10.27
N ALA A 28 -3.93 2.87 -9.67
CA ALA A 28 -4.57 4.01 -9.02
C ALA A 28 -5.37 4.85 -10.00
N LEU A 29 -4.80 5.13 -11.18
CA LEU A 29 -5.47 5.88 -12.23
C LEU A 29 -6.74 5.14 -12.73
N LEU A 30 -6.62 3.85 -13.02
CA LEU A 30 -7.76 3.02 -13.44
C LEU A 30 -8.83 3.00 -12.35
N PHE A 31 -8.45 2.81 -11.09
CA PHE A 31 -9.39 2.80 -9.97
C PHE A 31 -10.15 4.12 -9.83
N PHE A 32 -9.48 5.26 -9.83
CA PHE A 32 -10.14 6.55 -9.64
C PHE A 32 -10.88 7.06 -10.88
N LEU A 33 -10.47 6.67 -12.09
CA LEU A 33 -11.08 7.12 -13.33
C LEU A 33 -12.16 6.17 -13.86
N ALA A 34 -12.22 4.92 -13.40
CA ALA A 34 -13.22 3.95 -13.85
C ALA A 34 -14.66 4.48 -13.82
N PRO A 35 -15.15 5.12 -12.75
CA PRO A 35 -16.51 5.63 -12.70
C PRO A 35 -16.70 6.87 -13.58
N VAL A 36 -15.66 7.66 -13.82
CA VAL A 36 -15.72 8.88 -14.66
C VAL A 36 -15.87 8.50 -16.13
N PHE A 37 -15.22 7.44 -16.57
CA PHE A 37 -15.31 6.94 -17.95
C PHE A 37 -16.38 5.88 -18.17
N ASP A 38 -17.28 5.70 -17.22
CA ASP A 38 -18.36 4.70 -17.27
C ASP A 38 -17.87 3.25 -17.49
N VAL A 39 -16.68 2.94 -16.97
CA VAL A 39 -16.16 1.57 -17.00
C VAL A 39 -16.94 0.70 -16.02
N PHE A 40 -17.14 1.20 -14.80
CA PHE A 40 -17.94 0.55 -13.77
C PHE A 40 -18.50 1.61 -12.81
N ARG A 41 -19.83 1.67 -12.68
CA ARG A 41 -20.51 2.43 -11.62
C ARG A 41 -21.92 1.90 -11.36
N VAL A 42 -22.42 2.13 -10.16
CA VAL A 42 -23.78 1.84 -9.74
C VAL A 42 -24.54 3.17 -9.68
N ASP A 43 -25.30 3.51 -10.72
CA ASP A 43 -26.05 4.76 -10.79
C ASP A 43 -27.34 4.66 -9.96
N MET A 44 -27.26 5.17 -8.72
CA MET A 44 -28.41 5.16 -7.80
C MET A 44 -29.50 6.15 -8.19
N ILE A 45 -29.19 7.21 -8.95
CA ILE A 45 -30.17 8.22 -9.34
C ILE A 45 -31.10 7.69 -10.41
N HIS A 46 -30.55 6.99 -11.41
CA HIS A 46 -31.30 6.43 -12.51
C HIS A 46 -31.63 4.94 -12.32
N SER A 47 -31.27 4.37 -11.17
CA SER A 47 -31.44 2.94 -10.85
C SER A 47 -30.89 2.03 -11.95
N ARG A 48 -29.64 2.23 -12.32
CA ARG A 48 -28.94 1.50 -13.38
C ARG A 48 -27.54 1.08 -12.96
N LEU A 49 -27.13 -0.11 -13.39
CA LEU A 49 -25.75 -0.55 -13.34
C LEU A 49 -25.08 -0.21 -14.68
N ILE A 50 -23.97 0.52 -14.64
CA ILE A 50 -23.20 0.82 -15.85
C ILE A 50 -21.94 -0.04 -15.82
N PHE A 51 -21.76 -0.82 -16.87
CA PHE A 51 -20.56 -1.66 -17.06
C PHE A 51 -20.10 -1.56 -18.51
N LEU A 52 -18.84 -1.14 -18.70
CA LEU A 52 -18.23 -0.90 -20.02
C LEU A 52 -19.11 -0.01 -20.92
N ARG A 53 -19.62 1.09 -20.38
CA ARG A 53 -20.52 2.05 -21.04
C ARG A 53 -21.93 1.51 -21.38
N GLN A 54 -22.22 0.26 -21.06
CA GLN A 54 -23.57 -0.30 -21.23
C GLN A 54 -24.36 -0.12 -19.94
N SER A 55 -25.63 0.28 -20.06
CA SER A 55 -26.52 0.49 -18.92
C SER A 55 -27.47 -0.70 -18.76
N TYR A 56 -27.46 -1.28 -17.57
CA TYR A 56 -28.36 -2.39 -17.19
C TYR A 56 -29.34 -1.88 -16.14
N PRO A 57 -30.66 -2.08 -16.32
CA PRO A 57 -31.63 -1.69 -15.31
C PRO A 57 -31.46 -2.48 -14.02
N PHE A 58 -31.86 -1.90 -12.88
CA PHE A 58 -31.87 -2.60 -11.60
C PHE A 58 -33.01 -3.63 -11.54
N GLU A 59 -32.95 -4.63 -12.40
CA GLU A 59 -33.78 -5.81 -12.28
C GLU A 59 -33.15 -6.79 -11.28
N PHE A 60 -33.98 -7.55 -10.56
CA PHE A 60 -33.53 -8.53 -9.58
C PHE A 60 -32.47 -9.50 -10.14
N ARG A 61 -32.61 -9.86 -11.42
CA ARG A 61 -31.68 -10.74 -12.13
C ARG A 61 -30.25 -10.16 -12.20
N TYR A 62 -30.08 -8.85 -12.44
CA TYR A 62 -28.75 -8.23 -12.49
C TYR A 62 -28.20 -7.93 -11.10
N MET A 63 -29.07 -7.58 -10.16
CA MET A 63 -28.66 -7.34 -8.78
C MET A 63 -28.11 -8.59 -8.10
N MET A 64 -28.57 -9.78 -8.47
CA MET A 64 -28.01 -11.04 -7.95
C MET A 64 -26.55 -11.27 -8.35
N TRP A 65 -26.10 -10.72 -9.49
CA TRP A 65 -24.71 -10.87 -9.91
C TRP A 65 -23.74 -9.97 -9.12
N LEU A 66 -24.18 -8.88 -8.51
CA LEU A 66 -23.33 -8.01 -7.69
C LEU A 66 -22.74 -8.74 -6.47
N PRO A 67 -23.54 -9.41 -5.62
CA PRO A 67 -22.99 -10.24 -4.54
C PRO A 67 -22.08 -11.36 -5.04
N VAL A 68 -22.47 -12.04 -6.12
CA VAL A 68 -21.66 -13.12 -6.71
C VAL A 68 -20.30 -12.59 -7.17
N ALA A 69 -20.26 -11.45 -7.86
CA ALA A 69 -19.01 -10.82 -8.28
C ALA A 69 -18.17 -10.35 -7.08
N PHE A 70 -18.81 -9.79 -6.04
CA PHE A 70 -18.14 -9.35 -4.83
C PHE A 70 -17.51 -10.52 -4.06
N TYR A 71 -18.30 -11.54 -3.74
CA TYR A 71 -17.80 -12.72 -3.03
C TYR A 71 -16.81 -13.52 -3.87
N GLY A 72 -17.04 -13.63 -5.17
CA GLY A 72 -16.10 -14.23 -6.11
C GLY A 72 -14.75 -13.51 -6.11
N GLY A 73 -14.78 -12.18 -6.10
CA GLY A 73 -13.58 -11.35 -5.97
C GLY A 73 -12.84 -11.58 -4.64
N VAL A 74 -13.56 -11.62 -3.52
CA VAL A 74 -12.98 -11.90 -2.20
C VAL A 74 -12.34 -13.29 -2.16
N ILE A 75 -13.00 -14.31 -2.69
CA ILE A 75 -12.46 -15.68 -2.78
C ILE A 75 -11.21 -15.70 -3.66
N LEU A 76 -11.25 -15.06 -4.83
CA LEU A 76 -10.10 -14.98 -5.74
C LEU A 76 -8.90 -14.34 -5.06
N VAL A 77 -9.12 -13.24 -4.34
CA VAL A 77 -8.06 -12.59 -3.57
C VAL A 77 -7.55 -13.49 -2.46
N GLY A 78 -8.42 -14.25 -1.78
CA GLY A 78 -8.02 -15.27 -0.80
C GLY A 78 -7.09 -16.30 -1.43
N ILE A 79 -7.47 -16.88 -2.58
CA ILE A 79 -6.65 -17.85 -3.32
C ILE A 79 -5.30 -17.25 -3.73
N VAL A 80 -5.31 -16.04 -4.28
CA VAL A 80 -4.08 -15.32 -4.65
C VAL A 80 -3.19 -15.13 -3.42
N SER A 81 -3.77 -14.81 -2.26
CA SER A 81 -3.02 -14.59 -1.01
C SER A 81 -2.38 -15.86 -0.46
N VAL A 82 -3.01 -17.02 -0.67
CA VAL A 82 -2.42 -18.31 -0.28
C VAL A 82 -1.13 -18.62 -1.06
N VAL A 83 -1.06 -18.21 -2.34
CA VAL A 83 0.09 -18.49 -3.21
C VAL A 83 1.15 -17.39 -3.12
N TRP A 84 0.73 -16.13 -3.26
CA TRP A 84 1.62 -14.98 -3.38
C TRP A 84 1.68 -14.09 -2.13
N GLY A 85 1.05 -14.51 -1.04
CA GLY A 85 0.99 -13.71 0.18
C GLY A 85 0.29 -12.37 -0.08
N ARG A 86 0.77 -11.32 0.54
CA ARG A 86 0.18 -9.97 0.48
C ARG A 86 0.64 -9.15 -0.73
N LEU A 87 0.82 -9.80 -1.89
CA LEU A 87 1.29 -9.14 -3.12
C LEU A 87 0.38 -7.98 -3.54
N PHE A 88 -0.95 -8.18 -3.47
CA PHE A 88 -1.91 -7.13 -3.79
C PHE A 88 -1.69 -5.86 -2.97
N CYS A 89 -1.44 -6.01 -1.66
CA CYS A 89 -1.19 -4.87 -0.77
C CYS A 89 0.05 -4.07 -1.19
N GLY A 90 1.11 -4.75 -1.62
CA GLY A 90 2.35 -4.10 -2.01
C GLY A 90 2.34 -3.46 -3.40
N TRP A 91 1.55 -3.99 -4.33
CA TRP A 91 1.66 -3.67 -5.75
C TRP A 91 0.47 -2.92 -6.34
N VAL A 92 -0.76 -3.26 -5.91
CA VAL A 92 -1.99 -2.82 -6.60
C VAL A 92 -2.87 -1.96 -5.70
N CYS A 93 -2.78 -2.10 -4.38
CA CYS A 93 -3.66 -1.45 -3.43
C CYS A 93 -3.61 0.09 -3.54
N PRO A 94 -4.74 0.77 -3.82
CA PRO A 94 -4.77 2.23 -3.95
C PRO A 94 -4.33 2.95 -2.67
N HIS A 95 -4.69 2.41 -1.50
CA HIS A 95 -4.28 2.98 -0.22
C HIS A 95 -2.76 2.93 -0.04
N ASN A 96 -2.09 1.82 -0.40
CA ASN A 96 -0.64 1.73 -0.34
C ASN A 96 0.02 2.76 -1.26
N THR A 97 -0.48 2.88 -2.50
CA THR A 97 -0.01 3.88 -3.46
C THR A 97 -0.13 5.30 -2.92
N LEU A 98 -1.31 5.68 -2.41
CA LEU A 98 -1.53 6.98 -1.79
C LEU A 98 -0.66 7.19 -0.56
N SER A 99 -0.47 6.16 0.27
CA SER A 99 0.40 6.21 1.44
C SER A 99 1.86 6.47 1.07
N GLU A 100 2.35 5.88 -0.02
CA GLU A 100 3.71 6.14 -0.50
C GLU A 100 3.85 7.55 -1.09
N TRP A 101 2.90 7.99 -1.91
CA TRP A 101 2.92 9.33 -2.49
C TRP A 101 2.78 10.45 -1.44
N THR A 102 2.04 10.18 -0.36
CA THR A 102 1.87 11.14 0.74
C THR A 102 2.95 11.06 1.83
N ARG A 103 3.96 10.22 1.65
CA ARG A 103 5.12 10.11 2.56
C ARG A 103 5.78 11.47 2.88
N PRO A 104 6.03 12.38 1.89
CA PRO A 104 6.55 13.70 2.17
C PRO A 104 5.65 14.52 3.10
N PHE A 105 4.33 14.41 2.94
CA PHE A 105 3.36 15.06 3.80
C PHE A 105 3.45 14.57 5.26
N ARG A 106 3.45 13.24 5.50
CA ARG A 106 3.60 12.69 6.85
C ARG A 106 4.94 13.04 7.50
N ALA A 107 5.98 13.14 6.70
CA ALA A 107 7.30 13.57 7.18
C ALA A 107 7.28 15.01 7.69
N VAL A 108 6.51 15.92 7.07
CA VAL A 108 6.32 17.30 7.54
C VAL A 108 5.72 17.34 8.95
N PHE A 109 4.82 16.41 9.26
CA PHE A 109 4.18 16.27 10.58
C PHE A 109 4.97 15.40 11.57
N GLY A 110 6.18 14.97 11.19
CA GLY A 110 7.06 14.21 12.09
C GLY A 110 6.72 12.73 12.23
N ARG A 111 5.79 12.21 11.44
CA ARG A 111 5.40 10.79 11.43
C ARG A 111 6.40 9.90 10.69
N GLU A 112 7.15 10.45 9.77
CA GLU A 112 8.17 9.74 9.01
C GLU A 112 9.49 10.53 8.95
N GLU A 113 10.60 9.84 8.71
CA GLU A 113 11.88 10.52 8.55
C GLU A 113 12.02 11.14 7.16
N TYR A 114 12.42 12.39 7.13
CA TYR A 114 12.79 13.06 5.88
C TYR A 114 14.01 12.46 5.23
N GLY A 115 14.08 12.56 3.91
CA GLY A 115 15.33 12.43 3.19
C GLY A 115 16.39 13.45 3.69
N ASN A 116 17.68 13.11 3.56
CA ASN A 116 18.78 13.94 4.14
C ASN A 116 18.74 15.40 3.70
N GLY A 117 18.36 15.67 2.46
CA GLY A 117 18.29 17.04 1.94
C GLY A 117 17.23 17.89 2.63
N LEU A 118 15.98 17.41 2.70
CA LEU A 118 14.89 18.11 3.36
C LEU A 118 15.11 18.26 4.87
N LYS A 119 15.64 17.21 5.54
CA LYS A 119 15.97 17.27 6.96
C LYS A 119 17.01 18.35 7.24
N LYS A 120 18.02 18.46 6.40
CA LYS A 120 19.06 19.51 6.50
C LYS A 120 18.48 20.90 6.25
N LEU A 121 17.60 21.05 5.24
CA LEU A 121 16.92 22.31 4.91
C LEU A 121 16.02 22.78 6.06
N PHE A 122 15.15 21.91 6.58
CA PHE A 122 14.22 22.26 7.66
C PHE A 122 14.92 22.52 8.99
N ARG A 123 16.08 21.88 9.24
CA ARG A 123 16.91 22.19 10.40
C ARG A 123 17.57 23.57 10.27
N LYS A 124 17.98 23.93 9.05
CA LYS A 124 18.62 25.24 8.77
C LYS A 124 17.61 26.39 8.80
N PHE A 125 16.39 26.13 8.32
CA PHE A 125 15.34 27.14 8.18
C PHE A 125 14.01 26.63 8.78
N PRO A 126 13.78 26.79 10.09
CA PRO A 126 12.56 26.33 10.75
C PRO A 126 11.30 27.05 10.24
N ALA A 127 11.40 28.28 9.79
CA ALA A 127 10.29 29.02 9.19
C ALA A 127 9.77 28.35 7.91
N ILE A 128 10.65 27.76 7.09
CA ILE A 128 10.23 27.01 5.90
C ILE A 128 9.43 25.77 6.30
N LYS A 129 9.83 25.08 7.36
CA LYS A 129 9.09 23.93 7.88
C LYS A 129 7.67 24.34 8.33
N PHE A 130 7.57 25.43 9.08
CA PHE A 130 6.28 25.97 9.53
C PHE A 130 5.38 26.35 8.35
N PHE A 131 5.93 27.07 7.36
CA PHE A 131 5.19 27.42 6.14
C PHE A 131 4.70 26.18 5.38
N TRP A 132 5.53 25.14 5.23
CA TRP A 132 5.14 23.87 4.63
C TRP A 132 4.05 23.15 5.43
N GLN A 133 4.09 23.18 6.76
CA GLN A 133 3.03 22.62 7.60
C GLN A 133 1.72 23.38 7.40
N LEU A 134 1.77 24.70 7.35
CA LEU A 134 0.60 25.54 7.14
C LEU A 134 -0.03 25.30 5.76
N LEU A 135 0.76 25.15 4.71
CA LEU A 135 0.29 24.91 3.34
C LEU A 135 -0.15 23.47 3.10
N SER A 136 0.52 22.51 3.70
CA SER A 136 0.26 21.09 3.45
C SER A 136 -1.10 20.65 4.01
N PHE A 137 -1.58 21.24 5.08
CA PHE A 137 -2.86 20.88 5.69
C PHE A 137 -4.07 21.20 4.77
N PRO A 138 -4.27 22.44 4.30
CA PRO A 138 -5.35 22.73 3.37
C PRO A 138 -5.21 22.01 2.02
N LEU A 139 -3.98 21.79 1.56
CA LEU A 139 -3.72 21.01 0.36
C LEU A 139 -4.17 19.55 0.54
N ALA A 140 -3.91 18.95 1.68
CA ALA A 140 -4.37 17.59 1.99
C ALA A 140 -5.89 17.50 2.05
N ILE A 141 -6.57 18.46 2.69
CA ILE A 141 -8.04 18.54 2.72
C ILE A 141 -8.57 18.65 1.29
N TRP A 142 -8.00 19.52 0.48
CA TRP A 142 -8.43 19.71 -0.91
C TRP A 142 -8.26 18.44 -1.74
N ILE A 143 -7.11 17.76 -1.64
CA ILE A 143 -6.85 16.50 -2.35
C ILE A 143 -7.82 15.41 -1.89
N THR A 144 -7.98 15.21 -0.57
CA THR A 144 -8.89 14.17 -0.05
C THR A 144 -10.34 14.45 -0.40
N PHE A 145 -10.75 15.72 -0.44
CA PHE A 145 -12.06 16.09 -0.90
C PHE A 145 -12.27 15.78 -2.39
N LYS A 146 -11.29 16.11 -3.26
CA LYS A 146 -11.35 15.75 -4.69
C LYS A 146 -11.38 14.22 -4.90
N LEU A 147 -10.61 13.46 -4.14
CA LEU A 147 -10.65 12.01 -4.17
C LEU A 147 -12.02 11.46 -3.69
N SER A 148 -12.63 12.07 -2.69
CA SER A 148 -13.97 11.67 -2.22
C SER A 148 -15.04 11.93 -3.28
N VAL A 149 -14.95 13.04 -4.00
CA VAL A 149 -15.85 13.34 -5.15
C VAL A 149 -15.67 12.29 -6.26
N LEU A 150 -14.43 11.89 -6.56
CA LEU A 150 -14.17 10.81 -7.54
C LEU A 150 -14.73 9.46 -7.07
N LEU A 151 -14.65 9.15 -5.77
CA LEU A 151 -15.26 7.94 -5.21
C LEU A 151 -16.79 8.01 -5.23
N SER A 152 -17.38 9.17 -5.02
CA SER A 152 -18.85 9.36 -5.15
C SER A 152 -19.33 9.08 -6.56
N ALA A 153 -18.49 9.24 -7.58
CA ALA A 153 -18.82 8.94 -8.96
C ALA A 153 -19.06 7.43 -9.22
N TYR A 154 -18.68 6.55 -8.29
CA TYR A 154 -19.09 5.15 -8.34
C TYR A 154 -20.58 4.91 -8.07
N VAL A 155 -21.22 5.87 -7.38
CA VAL A 155 -22.63 5.75 -6.94
C VAL A 155 -23.54 6.75 -7.66
N VAL A 156 -22.98 7.89 -8.09
CA VAL A 156 -23.72 9.00 -8.66
C VAL A 156 -23.03 9.47 -9.94
N PRO A 157 -23.78 9.82 -11.02
CA PRO A 157 -23.19 10.33 -12.26
C PRO A 157 -22.32 11.57 -12.00
N MET A 158 -21.13 11.63 -12.61
CA MET A 158 -20.24 12.79 -12.46
C MET A 158 -20.90 14.09 -12.97
N SER A 159 -21.69 14.01 -14.03
CA SER A 159 -22.47 15.14 -14.54
C SER A 159 -23.45 15.70 -13.51
N TRP A 160 -24.13 14.83 -12.78
CA TRP A 160 -25.04 15.24 -11.71
C TRP A 160 -24.28 15.86 -10.54
N ILE A 161 -23.13 15.27 -10.12
CA ILE A 161 -22.27 15.82 -9.06
C ILE A 161 -21.82 17.23 -9.45
N GLN A 162 -21.34 17.41 -10.68
CA GLN A 162 -20.90 18.71 -11.19
C GLN A 162 -22.06 19.74 -11.20
N ALA A 163 -23.25 19.36 -11.65
CA ALA A 163 -24.42 20.21 -11.64
C ALA A 163 -24.82 20.65 -10.22
N GLN A 164 -24.74 19.73 -9.24
CA GLN A 164 -25.03 20.04 -7.84
C GLN A 164 -24.05 21.08 -7.26
N TYR A 165 -22.75 20.90 -7.49
CA TYR A 165 -21.75 21.87 -7.00
C TYR A 165 -21.79 23.20 -7.77
N ALA A 166 -22.21 23.21 -9.04
CA ALA A 166 -22.38 24.43 -9.83
C ALA A 166 -23.62 25.25 -9.42
N SER A 167 -24.67 24.60 -8.90
CA SER A 167 -25.93 25.24 -8.53
C SER A 167 -25.89 26.13 -7.28
N HIS A 168 -24.75 26.20 -6.58
CA HIS A 168 -24.54 26.83 -5.26
C HIS A 168 -25.45 26.29 -4.13
N HIS A 169 -26.33 25.35 -4.42
CA HIS A 169 -27.21 24.67 -3.46
C HIS A 169 -27.06 23.14 -3.60
N PRO A 170 -25.85 22.59 -3.32
CA PRO A 170 -25.64 21.16 -3.47
C PRO A 170 -26.50 20.36 -2.49
N HIS A 171 -26.93 19.19 -2.92
CA HIS A 171 -27.72 18.30 -2.07
C HIS A 171 -26.95 17.95 -0.79
N ILE A 172 -27.59 18.16 0.36
CA ILE A 172 -26.95 18.05 1.67
C ILE A 172 -26.28 16.69 1.90
N ALA A 173 -26.91 15.60 1.46
CA ALA A 173 -26.33 14.26 1.58
C ALA A 173 -25.03 14.08 0.77
N LEU A 174 -24.89 14.77 -0.38
CA LEU A 174 -23.67 14.75 -1.19
C LEU A 174 -22.54 15.48 -0.46
N VAL A 175 -22.84 16.63 0.15
CA VAL A 175 -21.84 17.43 0.88
C VAL A 175 -21.38 16.68 2.12
N TRP A 176 -22.31 16.16 2.93
CA TRP A 176 -21.98 15.38 4.12
C TRP A 176 -21.24 14.08 3.78
N GLY A 177 -21.69 13.36 2.75
CA GLY A 177 -21.04 12.15 2.28
C GLY A 177 -19.60 12.41 1.84
N ASN A 178 -19.37 13.41 0.98
CA ASN A 178 -18.03 13.76 0.54
C ASN A 178 -17.17 14.32 1.68
N GLY A 179 -17.74 15.08 2.61
CA GLY A 179 -17.04 15.56 3.79
C GLY A 179 -16.57 14.42 4.69
N LEU A 180 -17.44 13.44 4.96
CA LEU A 180 -17.11 12.27 5.76
C LEU A 180 -16.04 11.40 5.08
N PHE A 181 -16.19 11.12 3.78
CA PHE A 181 -15.19 10.37 3.02
C PHE A 181 -13.84 11.10 2.95
N ALA A 182 -13.85 12.43 2.83
CA ALA A 182 -12.63 13.23 2.86
C ALA A 182 -11.94 13.16 4.23
N LEU A 183 -12.72 13.21 5.32
CA LEU A 183 -12.20 13.08 6.68
C LEU A 183 -11.57 11.69 6.92
N ILE A 184 -12.26 10.63 6.52
CA ILE A 184 -11.74 9.26 6.60
C ILE A 184 -10.48 9.12 5.74
N GLY A 185 -10.49 9.64 4.51
CA GLY A 185 -9.34 9.65 3.61
C GLY A 185 -8.15 10.39 4.21
N MET A 186 -8.36 11.55 4.81
CA MET A 186 -7.32 12.31 5.49
C MET A 186 -6.74 11.54 6.69
N PHE A 187 -7.60 10.91 7.49
CA PHE A 187 -7.16 10.04 8.58
C PHE A 187 -6.30 8.88 8.07
N MET A 188 -6.75 8.19 7.00
CA MET A 188 -5.99 7.10 6.39
C MET A 188 -4.63 7.57 5.83
N LEU A 189 -4.59 8.73 5.17
CA LEU A 189 -3.34 9.30 4.67
C LEU A 189 -2.39 9.70 5.80
N TYR A 190 -2.93 10.20 6.92
CA TYR A 190 -2.15 10.53 8.10
C TYR A 190 -1.58 9.29 8.78
N CYS A 191 -2.38 8.22 8.95
CA CYS A 191 -1.93 6.94 9.50
C CYS A 191 -0.97 6.21 8.54
N GLY A 192 -1.17 6.35 7.22
CA GLY A 192 -0.33 5.71 6.21
C GLY A 192 -0.25 4.20 6.38
N HIS A 193 0.96 3.65 6.38
CA HIS A 193 1.18 2.21 6.51
C HIS A 193 0.86 1.64 7.90
N ASP A 194 0.77 2.47 8.94
CA ASP A 194 0.33 2.02 10.26
C ASP A 194 -1.09 1.45 10.19
N PHE A 195 -1.99 2.09 9.42
CA PHE A 195 -3.32 1.54 9.17
C PHE A 195 -3.27 0.16 8.51
N CYS A 196 -2.43 -0.02 7.49
CA CYS A 196 -2.25 -1.30 6.80
C CYS A 196 -1.70 -2.39 7.73
N ARG A 197 -0.89 -1.98 8.72
CA ARG A 197 -0.22 -2.88 9.65
C ARG A 197 -1.12 -3.32 10.80
N THR A 198 -2.01 -2.45 11.29
CA THR A 198 -2.75 -2.67 12.54
C THR A 198 -4.25 -2.83 12.37
N SER A 199 -4.86 -2.16 11.40
CA SER A 199 -6.31 -1.96 11.38
C SER A 199 -6.99 -2.34 10.07
N CYS A 200 -6.24 -2.61 9.00
CA CYS A 200 -6.83 -2.94 7.70
C CYS A 200 -7.48 -4.33 7.72
N PRO A 201 -8.82 -4.45 7.62
CA PRO A 201 -9.49 -5.74 7.69
C PRO A 201 -9.12 -6.66 6.51
N TYR A 202 -8.86 -6.07 5.34
CA TYR A 202 -8.39 -6.80 4.18
C TYR A 202 -6.95 -7.35 4.39
N GLY A 203 -6.08 -6.55 4.98
CA GLY A 203 -4.73 -6.99 5.36
C GLY A 203 -4.76 -8.12 6.39
N MET A 204 -5.73 -8.09 7.33
CA MET A 204 -5.96 -9.14 8.30
C MET A 204 -6.44 -10.43 7.62
N LEU A 205 -7.42 -10.35 6.75
CA LEU A 205 -7.93 -11.50 5.99
C LEU A 205 -6.82 -12.17 5.17
N GLN A 206 -5.99 -11.36 4.48
CA GLN A 206 -4.86 -11.90 3.73
C GLN A 206 -3.78 -12.53 4.63
N ALA A 207 -3.51 -11.94 5.78
CA ALA A 207 -2.56 -12.51 6.73
C ALA A 207 -3.07 -13.84 7.27
N MET A 208 -4.36 -13.93 7.61
CA MET A 208 -4.98 -15.18 8.07
C MET A 208 -4.99 -16.27 7.00
N SER A 209 -5.32 -15.92 5.75
CA SER A 209 -5.33 -16.87 4.63
C SER A 209 -3.92 -17.32 4.21
N ALA A 210 -2.92 -16.47 4.42
CA ALA A 210 -1.52 -16.80 4.15
C ALA A 210 -0.86 -17.58 5.30
N TYR A 211 -1.46 -17.55 6.51
CA TYR A 211 -0.95 -18.29 7.64
C TYR A 211 -1.37 -19.75 7.55
N GLN A 212 -0.44 -20.59 7.13
CA GLN A 212 -0.60 -22.03 7.16
C GLN A 212 0.55 -22.67 7.95
N GLU A 213 0.20 -23.34 9.04
CA GLU A 213 1.15 -24.22 9.72
C GLU A 213 1.44 -25.40 8.82
N GLY A 214 2.65 -25.51 8.30
CA GLY A 214 3.04 -26.67 7.55
C GLY A 214 3.92 -26.45 6.33
N LYS A 215 3.85 -27.37 5.36
CA LYS A 215 4.74 -27.47 4.20
C LYS A 215 4.57 -26.35 3.16
N TRP A 216 3.44 -25.66 3.16
CA TRP A 216 3.08 -24.66 2.17
C TRP A 216 3.18 -23.27 2.79
N MET A 217 4.09 -22.47 2.30
CA MET A 217 4.19 -21.06 2.68
C MET A 217 3.98 -20.17 1.45
N PRO A 218 3.22 -19.08 1.59
CA PRO A 218 3.07 -18.13 0.50
C PRO A 218 4.42 -17.52 0.11
N MET A 219 4.47 -16.92 -1.07
CA MET A 219 5.65 -16.19 -1.52
C MET A 219 6.02 -15.12 -0.48
N GLU A 220 7.26 -15.11 -0.06
CA GLU A 220 7.80 -14.15 0.90
C GLU A 220 9.25 -13.79 0.58
N VAL A 221 9.71 -12.66 1.13
CA VAL A 221 11.12 -12.30 1.08
C VAL A 221 11.87 -13.12 2.11
N ARG A 222 12.96 -13.75 1.72
CA ARG A 222 13.82 -14.54 2.63
C ARG A 222 15.26 -14.13 2.60
N PHE A 223 15.87 -14.28 3.76
CA PHE A 223 17.31 -14.21 3.95
C PHE A 223 17.95 -15.53 3.50
N ALA A 224 18.87 -15.44 2.55
CA ALA A 224 19.59 -16.59 1.99
C ALA A 224 21.07 -16.63 2.42
N GLY A 225 21.46 -15.80 3.37
CA GLY A 225 22.81 -15.77 3.95
C GLY A 225 23.04 -16.85 5.00
N LYS A 226 24.27 -16.94 5.49
CA LYS A 226 24.67 -17.89 6.54
C LYS A 226 24.16 -17.44 7.92
N SER A 227 24.44 -16.21 8.29
CA SER A 227 23.90 -15.57 9.49
C SER A 227 23.84 -14.05 9.32
N ILE A 228 22.95 -13.41 10.10
CA ILE A 228 22.81 -11.94 10.07
C ILE A 228 24.09 -11.27 10.54
N GLU A 229 24.77 -11.84 11.53
CA GLU A 229 26.02 -11.34 12.10
C GLU A 229 27.18 -11.43 11.10
N ALA A 230 27.30 -12.54 10.38
CA ALA A 230 28.37 -12.75 9.41
C ALA A 230 28.19 -11.90 8.14
N ASP A 231 27.00 -11.93 7.55
CA ASP A 231 26.76 -11.37 6.22
C ASP A 231 26.34 -9.90 6.25
N CYS A 232 25.52 -9.51 7.22
CA CYS A 232 24.99 -8.15 7.34
C CYS A 232 25.77 -7.28 8.32
N LYS A 233 26.41 -7.86 9.33
CA LYS A 233 27.10 -7.13 10.41
C LYS A 233 26.17 -6.05 11.01
N THR A 234 26.46 -4.77 10.78
CA THR A 234 25.70 -3.62 11.25
C THR A 234 24.75 -3.04 10.19
N CYS A 235 24.62 -3.69 9.03
CA CYS A 235 23.76 -3.18 7.94
C CYS A 235 22.28 -3.35 8.29
N THR A 236 21.51 -2.26 8.18
CA THR A 236 20.06 -2.23 8.41
C THR A 236 19.30 -1.66 7.20
N ALA A 237 19.91 -1.65 6.01
CA ALA A 237 19.35 -1.03 4.82
C ALA A 237 17.96 -1.58 4.44
N CYS A 238 17.78 -2.91 4.50
CA CYS A 238 16.52 -3.57 4.19
C CYS A 238 15.39 -3.22 5.18
N GLN A 239 15.72 -3.03 6.47
CA GLN A 239 14.76 -2.61 7.49
C GLN A 239 14.40 -1.13 7.33
N GLN A 240 15.36 -0.27 7.01
CA GLN A 240 15.15 1.17 6.86
C GLN A 240 14.28 1.53 5.66
N ILE A 241 14.36 0.75 4.57
CA ILE A 241 13.57 0.99 3.37
C ILE A 241 12.15 0.42 3.48
N CYS A 242 11.92 -0.50 4.41
CA CYS A 242 10.65 -1.22 4.52
C CYS A 242 9.51 -0.26 4.87
N PRO A 243 8.45 -0.17 4.05
CA PRO A 243 7.32 0.73 4.29
C PRO A 243 6.54 0.36 5.57
N VAL A 244 6.53 -0.91 5.97
CA VAL A 244 5.89 -1.40 7.20
C VAL A 244 6.86 -1.57 8.36
N GLN A 245 8.12 -1.13 8.21
CA GLN A 245 9.14 -1.08 9.26
C GLN A 245 9.44 -2.42 9.95
N ILE A 246 9.35 -3.52 9.20
CA ILE A 246 9.73 -4.85 9.68
C ILE A 246 11.17 -5.17 9.28
N ASP A 247 11.79 -6.11 10.00
CA ASP A 247 13.09 -6.68 9.60
C ASP A 247 12.85 -7.93 8.74
N PRO A 248 13.07 -7.86 7.41
CA PRO A 248 12.79 -8.97 6.51
C PRO A 248 13.78 -10.13 6.64
N ARG A 249 14.83 -9.99 7.46
CA ARG A 249 15.82 -11.04 7.73
C ARG A 249 15.34 -12.01 8.80
N LYS A 250 14.40 -11.58 9.63
CA LYS A 250 13.87 -12.35 10.76
C LYS A 250 12.54 -12.96 10.38
N PRO A 251 12.43 -14.30 10.34
CA PRO A 251 11.19 -14.97 9.91
C PRO A 251 9.98 -14.64 10.79
N GLU A 252 10.18 -14.42 12.08
CA GLU A 252 9.12 -14.04 13.02
C GLU A 252 8.46 -12.69 12.69
N ASN A 253 9.13 -11.82 11.95
CA ASN A 253 8.60 -10.54 11.53
C ASN A 253 7.84 -10.60 10.19
N LEU A 254 7.94 -11.70 9.46
CA LEU A 254 7.30 -11.87 8.17
C LEU A 254 5.87 -12.42 8.27
N ILE A 255 5.62 -13.19 9.32
CA ILE A 255 4.35 -13.88 9.53
C ILE A 255 3.96 -13.69 11.00
N VAL A 256 2.74 -13.22 11.20
CA VAL A 256 1.95 -13.37 12.42
C VAL A 256 2.46 -12.84 13.75
N GLY A 257 1.66 -12.21 14.32
CA GLY A 257 1.38 -11.59 15.58
C GLY A 257 0.32 -10.54 15.30
N VAL A 258 0.08 -9.69 16.20
CA VAL A 258 -0.85 -8.56 16.07
C VAL A 258 -0.49 -7.63 14.89
N HIS A 259 0.65 -7.85 14.23
CA HIS A 259 1.16 -7.04 13.14
C HIS A 259 1.13 -7.81 11.82
N TYR A 260 0.34 -7.32 10.88
CA TYR A 260 0.25 -7.86 9.53
C TYR A 260 1.59 -7.68 8.82
N GLY A 261 2.20 -8.79 8.45
CA GLY A 261 3.58 -8.87 8.02
C GLY A 261 3.91 -8.23 6.66
N CYS A 262 4.85 -8.80 5.96
CA CYS A 262 5.42 -8.32 4.71
C CYS A 262 4.37 -8.11 3.60
N PHE A 263 4.51 -7.02 2.81
CA PHE A 263 3.67 -6.73 1.64
C PHE A 263 4.20 -7.33 0.34
N ASN A 264 5.31 -8.04 0.38
CA ASN A 264 5.98 -8.55 -0.83
C ASN A 264 6.30 -7.48 -1.89
N CYS A 265 6.63 -6.26 -1.44
CA CYS A 265 6.93 -5.14 -2.34
C CYS A 265 8.29 -5.26 -3.04
N GLY A 266 9.26 -5.99 -2.47
CA GLY A 266 10.59 -6.21 -3.05
C GLY A 266 11.61 -5.10 -2.79
N GLU A 267 11.26 -3.97 -2.17
CA GLU A 267 12.21 -2.85 -1.95
C GLU A 267 13.41 -3.22 -1.09
N CYS A 268 13.22 -4.10 -0.11
CA CYS A 268 14.32 -4.59 0.71
C CYS A 268 15.31 -5.44 -0.10
N ILE A 269 14.85 -6.13 -1.14
CA ILE A 269 15.71 -6.90 -2.07
C ILE A 269 16.56 -5.93 -2.87
N ASP A 270 15.95 -4.88 -3.44
CA ASP A 270 16.68 -3.86 -4.19
C ASP A 270 17.69 -3.13 -3.31
N ALA A 271 17.32 -2.75 -2.08
CA ALA A 271 18.23 -2.13 -1.13
C ALA A 271 19.39 -3.05 -0.74
N CYS A 272 19.11 -4.34 -0.55
CA CYS A 272 20.15 -5.33 -0.26
C CYS A 272 21.12 -5.47 -1.42
N LYS A 273 20.62 -5.58 -2.66
CA LYS A 273 21.47 -5.64 -3.85
C LYS A 273 22.34 -4.40 -3.97
N GLN A 274 21.79 -3.20 -3.79
CA GLN A 274 22.57 -1.96 -3.86
C GLN A 274 23.75 -1.94 -2.89
N VAL A 275 23.54 -2.39 -1.64
CA VAL A 275 24.61 -2.46 -0.64
C VAL A 275 25.66 -3.51 -1.01
N HIS A 276 25.23 -4.66 -1.53
CA HIS A 276 26.12 -5.74 -1.93
C HIS A 276 26.87 -5.44 -3.24
N GLU A 277 26.27 -4.71 -4.19
CA GLU A 277 26.97 -4.23 -5.38
C GLU A 277 28.18 -3.37 -5.03
N PHE A 278 28.08 -2.49 -4.02
CA PHE A 278 29.24 -1.74 -3.52
C PHE A 278 30.35 -2.64 -2.98
N LYS A 279 29.98 -3.84 -2.47
CA LYS A 279 30.94 -4.83 -1.96
C LYS A 279 31.35 -5.85 -3.03
N LYS A 280 30.79 -5.77 -4.24
CA LYS A 280 30.95 -6.77 -5.33
C LYS A 280 30.49 -8.18 -4.93
N GLU A 281 29.48 -8.27 -4.06
CA GLU A 281 28.88 -9.52 -3.58
C GLU A 281 27.43 -9.64 -4.10
N PRO A 282 26.87 -10.84 -4.28
CA PRO A 282 25.47 -11.03 -4.63
C PRO A 282 24.57 -10.62 -3.47
N GLY A 283 23.40 -10.05 -3.77
CA GLY A 283 22.39 -9.76 -2.74
C GLY A 283 21.88 -11.04 -2.08
N ILE A 284 21.69 -10.96 -0.76
CA ILE A 284 21.32 -12.12 0.08
C ILE A 284 19.83 -12.15 0.46
N LEU A 285 19.02 -11.20 -0.03
CA LEU A 285 17.57 -11.24 0.09
C LEU A 285 16.97 -11.60 -1.25
N ASN A 286 16.07 -12.59 -1.27
CA ASN A 286 15.36 -13.03 -2.46
C ASN A 286 13.91 -13.38 -2.14
N PHE A 287 13.03 -13.34 -3.16
CA PHE A 287 11.73 -13.96 -3.05
C PHE A 287 11.87 -15.48 -3.02
N ARG A 288 11.17 -16.11 -2.10
CA ARG A 288 10.99 -17.55 -2.08
C ARG A 288 9.69 -17.89 -2.78
N ASN A 289 9.72 -18.90 -3.66
CA ASN A 289 8.53 -19.44 -4.28
C ASN A 289 7.74 -20.29 -3.29
N ALA A 290 6.42 -20.19 -3.32
CA ALA A 290 5.49 -20.95 -2.48
C ALA A 290 5.68 -22.50 -2.59
N TRP A 291 6.23 -22.95 -3.68
CA TRP A 291 6.42 -24.38 -4.01
C TRP A 291 7.74 -25.00 -3.51
N GLN A 292 8.64 -24.18 -2.95
CA GLN A 292 9.87 -24.71 -2.37
C GLN A 292 9.64 -25.15 -0.92
N PRO A 293 9.86 -26.44 -0.57
CA PRO A 293 9.69 -26.89 0.80
C PRO A 293 10.59 -26.07 1.73
N ARG A 294 10.09 -25.76 2.91
CA ARG A 294 10.88 -25.16 3.98
C ARG A 294 12.02 -26.13 4.28
N ARG A 295 13.26 -25.77 3.97
CA ARG A 295 14.35 -26.38 4.73
C ARG A 295 14.18 -25.82 6.14
N LEU A 296 13.65 -26.63 7.03
CA LEU A 296 13.79 -26.40 8.46
C LEU A 296 15.30 -26.40 8.70
N GLU A 297 15.94 -25.24 8.70
CA GLU A 297 17.19 -25.10 9.37
C GLU A 297 16.86 -25.48 10.80
N THR A 298 17.35 -26.64 11.19
CA THR A 298 17.31 -27.15 12.57
C THR A 298 17.78 -25.99 13.43
N ALA A 299 16.83 -25.36 14.13
CA ALA A 299 17.17 -24.45 15.21
C ALA A 299 18.00 -25.33 16.17
N GLU A 300 19.29 -25.09 16.22
CA GLU A 300 20.11 -25.66 17.32
C GLU A 300 19.39 -25.23 18.60
N PRO A 301 19.13 -26.19 19.52
CA PRO A 301 18.50 -25.86 20.79
C PRO A 301 19.40 -24.84 21.47
N VAL A 302 18.84 -23.65 21.75
CA VAL A 302 19.48 -22.67 22.61
C VAL A 302 19.66 -23.37 23.94
N ASN A 303 20.87 -23.83 24.19
CA ASN A 303 21.27 -24.40 25.49
C ASN A 303 20.98 -23.32 26.53
N ALA A 304 19.94 -23.54 27.31
CA ALA A 304 19.69 -22.82 28.54
C ALA A 304 20.83 -23.22 29.51
N SER A 305 21.75 -22.30 29.71
CA SER A 305 22.70 -22.28 30.81
C SER A 305 22.49 -21.00 31.61
#